data_554d7a74ba20964f77550d68ea7aed03
#
_entry.id   554d7a74ba20964f77550d68ea7aed03
#
_cell.length_a   1.000
_cell.length_b   1.000
_cell.length_c   1.000
_cell.angle_alpha   90.00
_cell.angle_beta   90.00
_cell.angle_gamma   90.00
#
_symmetry.space_group_name_H-M   'P 1'
#
loop_
_entity.id
_entity.type
_entity.pdbx_description
1 polymer ?
#
loop_
_entity_poly.entity_id
_entity_poly.type
_entity_poly.pdbx_seq_one_letter_code
_entity_poly.pdbx_strand_id
1 'polypeptide(L)'
;MTRTSEPTPSNHLDLPPRPPMDPAGGVRRFKLRPHEMTDPLTATGDLLVLAHLGVPRIEPGLWSLRIDGLVGRALSLGLDDLKARPKTVVETVHQCCGSPFEPRVPTRRVANIRWGGVDLAALLDEIGIDRRARF
;
A
#
# COMPACT_ATOMS: atom_id res chain seq x y z
N MET A 1 -21.65 -8.08 -46.57
CA MET A 1 -20.51 -7.58 -45.79
C MET A 1 -20.85 -7.72 -44.32
N THR A 2 -20.45 -8.81 -43.70
CA THR A 2 -20.73 -9.13 -42.29
C THR A 2 -19.63 -8.55 -41.45
N ARG A 3 -19.97 -7.56 -40.60
CA ARG A 3 -19.04 -7.03 -39.58
C ARG A 3 -18.85 -8.07 -38.50
N THR A 4 -17.68 -8.64 -38.43
CA THR A 4 -17.24 -9.45 -37.30
C THR A 4 -17.01 -8.50 -36.13
N SER A 5 -17.86 -8.59 -35.09
CA SER A 5 -17.65 -7.88 -33.82
C SER A 5 -16.46 -8.52 -33.09
N GLU A 6 -15.38 -7.75 -32.92
CA GLU A 6 -14.30 -8.17 -32.04
C GLU A 6 -14.83 -8.27 -30.59
N PRO A 7 -14.44 -9.29 -29.84
CA PRO A 7 -14.82 -9.40 -28.45
C PRO A 7 -14.20 -8.26 -27.66
N THR A 8 -15.02 -7.46 -26.99
CA THR A 8 -14.59 -6.46 -26.02
C THR A 8 -13.79 -7.17 -24.92
N PRO A 9 -12.54 -6.77 -24.64
CA PRO A 9 -11.79 -7.37 -23.55
C PRO A 9 -12.56 -7.13 -22.25
N SER A 10 -12.95 -8.22 -21.58
CA SER A 10 -13.60 -8.14 -20.28
C SER A 10 -12.57 -7.62 -19.28
N ASN A 11 -12.73 -6.36 -18.87
CA ASN A 11 -11.93 -5.68 -17.85
C ASN A 11 -12.29 -6.14 -16.42
N HIS A 12 -12.77 -7.37 -16.26
CA HIS A 12 -12.90 -7.96 -14.96
C HIS A 12 -11.51 -8.46 -14.52
N LEU A 13 -10.80 -7.59 -13.80
CA LEU A 13 -9.74 -8.04 -12.93
C LEU A 13 -10.40 -9.03 -11.95
N ASP A 14 -10.05 -10.30 -12.06
CA ASP A 14 -10.34 -11.31 -11.03
C ASP A 14 -9.53 -10.94 -9.77
N LEU A 15 -10.03 -9.93 -9.07
CA LEU A 15 -9.43 -9.55 -7.79
C LEU A 15 -9.74 -10.67 -6.80
N PRO A 16 -8.75 -11.08 -6.00
CA PRO A 16 -9.01 -12.05 -4.94
C PRO A 16 -10.09 -11.51 -4.01
N PRO A 17 -10.89 -12.40 -3.38
CA PRO A 17 -11.91 -11.98 -2.43
C PRO A 17 -11.29 -11.07 -1.36
N ARG A 18 -11.97 -9.98 -1.04
CA ARG A 18 -11.50 -9.06 0.01
C ARG A 18 -11.34 -9.82 1.32
N PRO A 19 -10.22 -9.64 2.04
CA PRO A 19 -10.06 -10.24 3.36
C PRO A 19 -11.18 -9.78 4.29
N PRO A 20 -11.62 -10.63 5.23
CA PRO A 20 -12.62 -10.24 6.21
C PRO A 20 -12.14 -9.01 7.00
N MET A 21 -13.01 -8.01 7.09
CA MET A 21 -12.75 -6.78 7.84
C MET A 21 -13.10 -7.00 9.31
N ASP A 22 -12.43 -6.27 10.20
CA ASP A 22 -12.78 -6.27 11.62
C ASP A 22 -14.18 -5.67 11.81
N PRO A 23 -15.15 -6.39 12.36
CA PRO A 23 -16.51 -5.91 12.59
C PRO A 23 -16.59 -4.76 13.62
N ALA A 24 -15.53 -4.50 14.38
CA ALA A 24 -15.47 -3.42 15.36
C ALA A 24 -15.51 -2.01 14.74
N GLY A 25 -15.53 -1.89 13.41
CA GLY A 25 -15.61 -0.61 12.71
C GLY A 25 -14.28 0.09 12.51
N GLY A 26 -14.33 1.37 12.15
CA GLY A 26 -13.13 2.14 11.82
C GLY A 26 -12.26 2.45 13.02
N VAL A 27 -10.94 2.38 12.83
CA VAL A 27 -9.94 2.75 13.84
C VAL A 27 -9.34 4.11 13.49
N ARG A 28 -9.32 5.01 14.47
CA ARG A 28 -8.63 6.31 14.39
C ARG A 28 -7.72 6.47 15.58
N ARG A 29 -6.44 6.68 15.35
CA ARG A 29 -5.46 6.93 16.39
C ARG A 29 -4.51 8.04 15.94
N PHE A 30 -4.55 9.17 16.64
CA PHE A 30 -3.66 10.32 16.44
C PHE A 30 -3.15 10.72 17.84
N LYS A 31 -2.01 10.18 18.23
CA LYS A 31 -1.53 10.29 19.60
C LYS A 31 -0.76 11.61 19.86
N LEU A 32 0.10 11.97 18.91
CA LEU A 32 1.03 13.07 19.15
C LEU A 32 0.51 14.39 18.61
N ARG A 33 0.72 15.44 19.41
CA ARG A 33 0.64 16.82 18.96
C ARG A 33 1.96 17.20 18.30
N PRO A 34 2.01 18.23 17.43
CA PRO A 34 3.25 18.62 16.75
C PRO A 34 4.44 18.86 17.68
N HIS A 35 4.21 19.49 18.83
CA HIS A 35 5.25 19.79 19.81
C HIS A 35 5.71 18.59 20.67
N GLU A 36 4.99 17.46 20.57
CA GLU A 36 5.33 16.20 21.24
C GLU A 36 6.18 15.29 20.33
N MET A 37 6.34 15.69 19.08
CA MET A 37 7.15 14.96 18.08
C MET A 37 8.61 15.42 18.18
N THR A 38 9.27 15.04 19.26
CA THR A 38 10.63 15.48 19.60
C THR A 38 11.72 14.60 19.01
N ASP A 39 11.40 13.34 18.71
CA ASP A 39 12.36 12.39 18.17
C ASP A 39 12.44 12.49 16.62
N PRO A 40 13.63 12.28 16.04
CA PRO A 40 13.80 12.27 14.58
C PRO A 40 12.90 11.26 13.86
N LEU A 41 12.58 10.14 14.50
CA LEU A 41 11.67 9.11 14.00
C LEU A 41 10.51 8.92 14.98
N THR A 42 9.31 8.87 14.45
CA THR A 42 8.12 8.59 15.25
C THR A 42 8.11 7.10 15.64
N ALA A 43 7.99 6.84 16.95
CA ALA A 43 7.90 5.47 17.44
C ALA A 43 6.68 4.74 16.86
N THR A 44 6.80 3.45 16.56
CA THR A 44 5.72 2.66 15.94
C THR A 44 4.40 2.73 16.72
N GLY A 45 4.48 2.75 18.05
CA GLY A 45 3.30 2.88 18.92
C GLY A 45 2.59 4.23 18.83
N ASP A 46 3.26 5.26 18.32
CA ASP A 46 2.76 6.63 18.21
C ASP A 46 2.39 7.02 16.77
N LEU A 47 2.62 6.12 15.82
CA LEU A 47 2.21 6.33 14.44
C LEU A 47 0.70 6.60 14.35
N LEU A 48 0.35 7.52 13.44
CA LEU A 48 -1.05 7.73 13.10
C LEU A 48 -1.65 6.48 12.45
N VAL A 49 -2.89 6.18 12.81
CA VAL A 49 -3.66 5.09 12.20
C VAL A 49 -5.02 5.62 11.81
N LEU A 50 -5.39 5.39 10.55
CA LEU A 50 -6.72 5.67 10.04
C LEU A 50 -7.18 4.48 9.19
N ALA A 51 -8.13 3.73 9.70
CA ALA A 51 -8.75 2.60 9.03
C ALA A 51 -10.28 2.78 9.04
N HIS A 52 -10.84 3.27 7.95
CA HIS A 52 -12.27 3.61 7.87
C HIS A 52 -13.19 2.41 8.06
N LEU A 53 -12.82 1.27 7.51
CA LEU A 53 -13.63 0.05 7.50
C LEU A 53 -13.09 -1.01 8.48
N GLY A 54 -12.20 -0.59 9.39
CA GLY A 54 -11.51 -1.49 10.30
C GLY A 54 -10.20 -2.02 9.73
N VAL A 55 -9.51 -2.84 10.51
CA VAL A 55 -8.23 -3.45 10.13
C VAL A 55 -8.50 -4.83 9.55
N PRO A 56 -8.07 -5.13 8.31
CA PRO A 56 -8.29 -6.46 7.74
C PRO A 56 -7.50 -7.53 8.50
N ARG A 57 -8.12 -8.68 8.68
CA ARG A 57 -7.44 -9.88 9.18
C ARG A 57 -6.81 -10.61 8.00
N ILE A 58 -5.50 -10.59 7.94
CA ILE A 58 -4.72 -11.21 6.86
C ILE A 58 -3.88 -12.34 7.46
N GLU A 59 -4.05 -13.54 6.92
CA GLU A 59 -3.15 -14.66 7.19
C GLU A 59 -1.87 -14.49 6.37
N PRO A 60 -0.71 -14.24 7.03
CA PRO A 60 0.52 -13.94 6.31
C PRO A 60 0.94 -15.02 5.30
N GLY A 61 0.68 -16.30 5.64
CA GLY A 61 1.00 -17.43 4.76
C GLY A 61 0.11 -17.56 3.52
N LEU A 62 -1.05 -16.89 3.50
CA LEU A 62 -1.98 -16.89 2.37
C LEU A 62 -1.91 -15.58 1.56
N TRP A 63 -1.18 -14.58 2.08
CA TRP A 63 -1.06 -13.30 1.40
C TRP A 63 -0.11 -13.39 0.20
N SER A 64 -0.49 -12.76 -0.90
CA SER A 64 0.37 -12.64 -2.08
C SER A 64 0.24 -11.28 -2.75
N LEU A 65 1.34 -10.84 -3.36
CA LEU A 65 1.40 -9.69 -4.26
C LEU A 65 1.45 -10.20 -5.69
N ARG A 66 0.47 -9.83 -6.48
CA ARG A 66 0.44 -10.12 -7.91
C ARG A 66 0.75 -8.87 -8.72
N ILE A 67 1.65 -8.99 -9.68
CA ILE A 67 1.99 -7.94 -10.65
C ILE A 67 1.73 -8.52 -12.04
N ASP A 68 0.84 -7.89 -12.79
CA ASP A 68 0.45 -8.35 -14.14
C ASP A 68 0.05 -7.16 -15.03
N GLY A 69 -0.51 -7.46 -16.21
CA GLY A 69 -0.93 -6.46 -17.19
C GLY A 69 0.17 -6.14 -18.18
N LEU A 70 0.55 -4.87 -18.31
CA LEU A 70 1.56 -4.42 -19.27
C LEU A 70 2.99 -4.70 -18.78
N VAL A 71 3.29 -5.97 -18.52
CA VAL A 71 4.60 -6.48 -18.09
C VAL A 71 5.02 -7.65 -18.99
N GLY A 72 6.31 -7.89 -19.11
CA GLY A 72 6.86 -8.98 -19.93
C GLY A 72 6.49 -10.35 -19.39
N ARG A 73 6.40 -10.50 -18.07
CA ARG A 73 5.88 -11.71 -17.40
C ARG A 73 5.12 -11.34 -16.12
N ALA A 74 4.01 -12.01 -15.88
CA ALA A 74 3.30 -11.87 -14.61
C ALA A 74 4.15 -12.46 -13.46
N LEU A 75 4.08 -11.84 -12.29
CA LEU A 75 4.79 -12.24 -11.09
C LEU A 75 3.82 -12.33 -9.93
N SER A 76 3.92 -13.39 -9.13
CA SER A 76 3.22 -13.51 -7.86
C SER A 76 4.23 -13.83 -6.76
N LEU A 77 4.20 -13.07 -5.67
CA LEU A 77 5.15 -13.17 -4.55
C LEU A 77 4.37 -13.32 -3.26
N GLY A 78 4.72 -14.33 -2.48
CA GLY A 78 4.32 -14.43 -1.09
C GLY A 78 5.12 -13.47 -0.20
N LEU A 79 4.72 -13.37 1.05
CA LEU A 79 5.43 -12.51 2.02
C LEU A 79 6.89 -12.95 2.25
N ASP A 80 7.14 -14.26 2.25
CA ASP A 80 8.49 -14.79 2.46
C ASP A 80 9.38 -14.59 1.21
N ASP A 81 8.80 -14.63 0.01
CA ASP A 81 9.51 -14.26 -1.22
C ASP A 81 9.98 -12.80 -1.19
N LEU A 82 9.12 -11.89 -0.69
CA LEU A 82 9.49 -10.49 -0.50
C LEU A 82 10.59 -10.34 0.55
N LYS A 83 10.49 -11.04 1.69
CA LYS A 83 11.49 -10.97 2.75
C LYS A 83 12.86 -11.53 2.35
N ALA A 84 12.88 -12.48 1.42
CA ALA A 84 14.11 -13.06 0.88
C ALA A 84 14.87 -12.12 -0.07
N ARG A 85 14.24 -11.03 -0.54
CA ARG A 85 14.84 -10.07 -1.46
C ARG A 85 15.67 -9.01 -0.73
N PRO A 86 16.59 -8.32 -1.43
CA PRO A 86 17.35 -7.21 -0.86
C PRO A 86 16.42 -6.15 -0.29
N LYS A 87 16.67 -5.75 0.95
CA LYS A 87 15.88 -4.75 1.66
C LYS A 87 16.45 -3.36 1.43
N THR A 88 15.62 -2.45 0.94
CA THR A 88 15.88 -1.02 0.89
C THR A 88 15.23 -0.34 2.10
N VAL A 89 15.91 0.66 2.65
CA VAL A 89 15.41 1.46 3.80
C VAL A 89 15.34 2.92 3.40
N VAL A 90 14.17 3.55 3.65
CA VAL A 90 13.93 4.96 3.36
C VAL A 90 13.35 5.64 4.59
N GLU A 91 13.89 6.79 4.97
CA GLU A 91 13.32 7.66 5.99
C GLU A 91 12.59 8.81 5.31
N THR A 92 11.35 9.03 5.69
CA THR A 92 10.52 10.06 5.06
C THR A 92 9.44 10.57 6.01
N VAL A 93 9.07 11.83 5.82
CA VAL A 93 7.87 12.38 6.43
C VAL A 93 6.64 11.80 5.73
N HIS A 94 5.81 11.12 6.49
CA HIS A 94 4.56 10.55 6.02
C HIS A 94 3.40 11.41 6.50
N GLN A 95 2.70 12.05 5.58
CA GLN A 95 1.55 12.90 5.87
C GLN A 95 0.31 12.35 5.19
N CYS A 96 -0.78 12.21 5.95
CA CYS A 96 -2.08 11.88 5.39
C CYS A 96 -2.64 13.08 4.62
N CYS A 97 -3.25 12.83 3.45
CA CYS A 97 -3.90 13.89 2.66
C CYS A 97 -5.00 14.64 3.43
N GLY A 98 -5.60 14.01 4.43
CA GLY A 98 -6.58 14.63 5.33
C GLY A 98 -5.97 15.50 6.46
N SER A 99 -4.70 15.86 6.40
CA SER A 99 -4.09 16.79 7.35
C SER A 99 -3.73 18.08 6.62
N PRO A 100 -4.24 19.23 7.02
CA PRO A 100 -5.02 19.58 8.21
C PRO A 100 -6.49 19.95 7.87
N PHE A 101 -7.34 19.02 7.52
CA PHE A 101 -8.77 19.31 7.30
C PHE A 101 -9.48 19.89 8.53
N GLU A 102 -8.94 19.66 9.70
CA GLU A 102 -9.47 20.14 10.97
C GLU A 102 -8.41 21.01 11.67
N PRO A 103 -8.26 22.29 11.28
CA PRO A 103 -7.18 23.14 11.79
C PRO A 103 -7.26 23.41 13.31
N ARG A 104 -8.43 23.23 13.91
CA ARG A 104 -8.65 23.41 15.35
C ARG A 104 -8.26 22.19 16.18
N VAL A 105 -8.09 21.02 15.55
CA VAL A 105 -7.63 19.81 16.23
C VAL A 105 -6.13 19.91 16.45
N PRO A 106 -5.65 19.76 17.70
CA PRO A 106 -4.24 19.95 18.01
C PRO A 106 -3.32 18.89 17.43
N THR A 107 -3.83 17.69 17.14
CA THR A 107 -3.07 16.61 16.53
C THR A 107 -2.99 16.75 15.03
N ARG A 108 -1.91 16.27 14.43
CA ARG A 108 -1.72 16.24 12.98
C ARG A 108 -1.54 14.80 12.52
N ARG A 109 -1.96 14.56 11.28
CA ARG A 109 -1.84 13.24 10.63
C ARG A 109 -0.51 13.16 9.91
N VAL A 110 0.56 13.29 10.66
CA VAL A 110 1.95 13.31 10.17
C VAL A 110 2.81 12.43 11.07
N ALA A 111 3.83 11.82 10.49
CA ALA A 111 4.84 11.06 11.21
C ALA A 111 6.14 11.04 10.39
N ASN A 112 7.29 10.95 11.04
CA ASN A 112 8.54 10.66 10.36
C ASN A 112 8.85 9.17 10.50
N ILE A 113 8.88 8.45 9.39
CA ILE A 113 8.86 6.99 9.37
C ILE A 113 10.07 6.44 8.63
N ARG A 114 10.67 5.40 9.21
CA ARG A 114 11.65 4.56 8.54
C ARG A 114 10.94 3.36 7.92
N TRP A 115 10.77 3.39 6.60
CA TRP A 115 10.22 2.30 5.84
C TRP A 115 11.30 1.31 5.45
N GLY A 116 10.98 0.03 5.52
CA GLY A 116 11.82 -1.04 4.98
C GLY A 116 11.01 -1.91 4.04
N GLY A 117 11.56 -2.22 2.87
CA GLY A 117 10.86 -3.02 1.87
C GLY A 117 11.73 -3.37 0.68
N VAL A 118 11.13 -3.98 -0.32
CA VAL A 118 11.76 -4.28 -1.60
C VAL A 118 11.59 -3.09 -2.53
N ASP A 119 12.62 -2.75 -3.27
CA ASP A 119 12.57 -1.70 -4.28
C ASP A 119 11.62 -2.13 -5.42
N LEU A 120 10.56 -1.36 -5.60
CA LEU A 120 9.56 -1.63 -6.64
C LEU A 120 10.14 -1.47 -8.04
N ALA A 121 11.02 -0.49 -8.26
CA ALA A 121 11.65 -0.29 -9.57
C ALA A 121 12.47 -1.52 -9.96
N ALA A 122 13.25 -2.07 -9.04
CA ALA A 122 14.03 -3.29 -9.28
C ALA A 122 13.12 -4.51 -9.60
N LEU A 123 11.96 -4.63 -8.93
CA LEU A 123 10.98 -5.67 -9.26
C LEU A 123 10.40 -5.50 -10.65
N LEU A 124 10.05 -4.28 -11.02
CA LEU A 124 9.46 -3.96 -12.32
C LEU A 124 10.48 -4.15 -13.45
N ASP A 125 11.73 -3.81 -13.23
CA ASP A 125 12.82 -4.06 -14.18
C ASP A 125 13.06 -5.56 -14.39
N GLU A 126 12.99 -6.37 -13.33
CA GLU A 126 13.14 -7.83 -13.40
C GLU A 126 12.08 -8.49 -14.29
N ILE A 127 10.84 -8.02 -14.24
CA ILE A 127 9.72 -8.61 -15.00
C ILE A 127 9.50 -7.94 -16.36
N GLY A 128 10.14 -6.79 -16.60
CA GLY A 128 10.05 -6.00 -17.81
C GLY A 128 8.73 -5.23 -17.92
N ILE A 129 8.78 -3.90 -17.80
CA ILE A 129 7.61 -3.05 -18.03
C ILE A 129 7.45 -2.79 -19.53
N ASP A 130 6.25 -2.97 -20.07
CA ASP A 130 5.91 -2.53 -21.42
C ASP A 130 5.94 -0.98 -21.47
N ARG A 131 6.59 -0.44 -22.51
CA ARG A 131 6.66 1.01 -22.73
C ARG A 131 5.30 1.68 -22.92
N ARG A 132 4.26 0.93 -23.20
CA ARG A 132 2.88 1.41 -23.28
C ARG A 132 2.21 1.58 -21.92
N ALA A 133 2.81 1.06 -20.85
CA ALA A 133 2.29 1.27 -19.50
C ALA A 133 2.27 2.79 -19.20
N ARG A 134 1.12 3.27 -18.78
CA ARG A 134 0.86 4.65 -18.38
C ARG A 134 0.18 4.64 -17.01
N PHE A 135 0.20 5.79 -16.33
CA PHE A 135 -0.46 5.98 -15.03
C PHE A 135 -1.98 6.03 -15.19
#